data_40f343a3d2a2d427859d5f0be505954f
#
_entry.id   40f343a3d2a2d427859d5f0be505954f
#
_cell.length_a   1.000
_cell.length_b   1.000
_cell.length_c   1.000
_cell.angle_alpha   90.00
_cell.angle_beta   90.00
_cell.angle_gamma   90.00
#
_symmetry.space_group_name_H-M   'P 1'
#
loop_
_entity.id
_entity.type
_entity.pdbx_description
1 polymer ?
#
loop_
_entity_poly.entity_id
_entity_poly.type
_entity_poly.pdbx_seq_one_letter_code
_entity_poly.pdbx_strand_id
1 'polypeptide(L)'
;MNQKMKTAPAAENKMGTMPIGKLLFNMSLPMMISMLVQALYNIVDSIFVAKLSENALTAVSLAFPLQTLLIAVATGTGVGMNALLSKVLGERRSDEADKIAVNAAFIYFLGYLVFLILGFTIVKPFYASQIGTADAEIMEMGIDYLRTVMIFSF
;
A
#
# COMPACT_ATOMS: atom_id res chain seq x y z
N MET A 1 43.06 -21.66 -19.44
CA MET A 1 43.01 -21.17 -18.05
C MET A 1 41.58 -20.87 -17.71
N ASN A 2 40.84 -21.92 -17.22
CA ASN A 2 39.41 -21.86 -16.95
C ASN A 2 39.17 -21.45 -15.47
N GLN A 3 38.85 -20.19 -15.22
CA GLN A 3 38.35 -19.78 -13.92
C GLN A 3 36.88 -20.28 -13.81
N LYS A 4 36.71 -21.39 -13.13
CA LYS A 4 35.40 -21.75 -12.55
C LYS A 4 35.01 -20.65 -11.57
N MET A 5 34.05 -19.80 -11.97
CA MET A 5 33.34 -18.97 -11.03
C MET A 5 32.74 -19.89 -9.97
N LYS A 6 33.27 -19.85 -8.76
CA LYS A 6 32.64 -20.44 -7.57
C LYS A 6 31.35 -19.65 -7.35
N THR A 7 30.23 -20.19 -7.82
CA THR A 7 28.90 -19.79 -7.33
C THR A 7 28.89 -20.03 -5.83
N ALA A 8 28.81 -18.94 -5.07
CA ALA A 8 28.55 -19.03 -3.64
C ALA A 8 27.34 -19.94 -3.41
N PRO A 9 27.37 -20.85 -2.38
CA PRO A 9 26.21 -21.68 -2.11
C PRO A 9 25.02 -20.76 -1.88
N ALA A 10 23.97 -20.95 -2.67
CA ALA A 10 22.69 -20.25 -2.47
C ALA A 10 22.31 -20.44 -1.00
N ALA A 11 22.19 -19.33 -0.26
CA ALA A 11 21.82 -19.36 1.14
C ALA A 11 20.55 -20.24 1.23
N GLU A 12 20.68 -21.35 1.97
CA GLU A 12 19.60 -22.31 2.17
C GLU A 12 18.35 -21.55 2.58
N ASN A 13 17.34 -21.60 1.71
CA ASN A 13 16.17 -20.76 1.85
C ASN A 13 15.45 -21.21 3.14
N LYS A 14 15.50 -20.41 4.20
CA LYS A 14 14.89 -20.70 5.51
C LYS A 14 13.43 -21.15 5.40
N MET A 15 12.76 -20.75 4.30
CA MET A 15 11.38 -21.16 3.98
C MET A 15 11.23 -22.66 3.68
N GLY A 16 12.29 -23.33 3.19
CA GLY A 16 12.25 -24.76 2.84
C GLY A 16 12.70 -25.70 3.97
N THR A 17 13.37 -25.20 5.00
CA THR A 17 14.01 -26.03 6.02
C THR A 17 13.42 -25.87 7.43
N MET A 18 12.68 -24.77 7.69
CA MET A 18 12.09 -24.48 9.00
C MET A 18 10.74 -25.20 9.21
N PRO A 19 10.43 -25.65 10.45
CA PRO A 19 9.09 -26.12 10.79
C PRO A 19 8.06 -25.04 10.55
N ILE A 20 6.93 -25.40 9.92
CA ILE A 20 5.90 -24.47 9.42
C ILE A 20 5.42 -23.50 10.52
N GLY A 21 5.20 -23.99 11.75
CA GLY A 21 4.73 -23.14 12.86
C GLY A 21 5.74 -22.04 13.24
N LYS A 22 7.04 -22.39 13.29
CA LYS A 22 8.10 -21.44 13.62
C LYS A 22 8.32 -20.43 12.48
N LEU A 23 8.18 -20.88 11.24
CA LEU A 23 8.26 -20.03 10.05
C LEU A 23 7.12 -19.02 10.04
N LEU A 24 5.88 -19.46 10.24
CA LEU A 24 4.70 -18.60 10.32
C LEU A 24 4.87 -17.54 11.41
N PHE A 25 5.28 -17.93 12.62
CA PHE A 25 5.47 -16.99 13.71
C PHE A 25 6.55 -15.95 13.42
N ASN A 26 7.69 -16.36 12.85
CA ASN A 26 8.78 -15.45 12.48
C ASN A 26 8.40 -14.47 11.36
N MET A 27 7.51 -14.87 10.45
CA MET A 27 7.07 -14.01 9.34
C MET A 27 5.89 -13.12 9.75
N SER A 28 4.97 -13.62 10.58
CA SER A 28 3.81 -12.84 11.02
C SER A 28 4.14 -11.77 12.05
N LEU A 29 5.11 -12.03 12.95
CA LEU A 29 5.45 -11.09 14.01
C LEU A 29 5.88 -9.70 13.49
N PRO A 30 6.79 -9.58 12.51
CA PRO A 30 7.13 -8.27 11.93
C PRO A 30 5.94 -7.59 11.25
N MET A 31 5.07 -8.37 10.59
CA MET A 31 3.86 -7.83 9.95
C MET A 31 2.88 -7.29 11.00
N MET A 32 2.66 -8.02 12.09
CA MET A 32 1.80 -7.57 13.20
C MET A 32 2.33 -6.30 13.84
N ILE A 33 3.65 -6.19 14.06
CA ILE A 33 4.28 -4.98 14.60
C ILE A 33 4.08 -3.81 13.63
N SER A 34 4.28 -4.00 12.33
CA SER A 34 4.07 -2.96 11.32
C SER A 34 2.62 -2.48 11.29
N MET A 35 1.64 -3.40 11.38
CA MET A 35 0.22 -3.03 11.45
C MET A 35 -0.11 -2.27 12.74
N LEU A 36 0.49 -2.66 13.87
CA LEU A 36 0.32 -1.94 15.14
C LEU A 36 0.86 -0.52 15.05
N VAL A 37 2.06 -0.35 14.49
CA VAL A 37 2.66 0.98 14.28
C VAL A 37 1.79 1.82 13.36
N GLN A 38 1.26 1.25 12.29
CA GLN A 38 0.34 1.95 11.38
C GLN A 38 -0.96 2.36 12.07
N ALA A 39 -1.53 1.51 12.92
CA ALA A 39 -2.72 1.84 13.70
C ALA A 39 -2.44 2.99 14.70
N LEU A 40 -1.30 2.95 15.39
CA LEU A 40 -0.87 4.02 16.28
C LEU A 40 -0.66 5.33 15.52
N TYR A 41 -0.04 5.28 14.35
CA TYR A 41 0.13 6.45 13.49
C TYR A 41 -1.22 7.08 13.13
N ASN A 42 -2.20 6.28 12.71
CA ASN A 42 -3.54 6.79 12.39
C ASN A 42 -4.24 7.44 13.59
N ILE A 43 -4.07 6.88 14.79
CA ILE A 43 -4.64 7.46 16.02
C ILE A 43 -3.98 8.82 16.32
N VAL A 44 -2.65 8.88 16.24
CA VAL A 44 -1.89 10.11 16.50
C VAL A 44 -2.27 11.17 15.47
N ASP A 45 -2.33 10.84 14.18
CA ASP A 45 -2.73 11.74 13.11
C ASP A 45 -4.13 12.31 13.35
N SER A 46 -5.10 11.45 13.70
CA SER A 46 -6.47 11.88 14.05
C SER A 46 -6.50 12.86 15.24
N ILE A 47 -5.68 12.65 16.26
CA ILE A 47 -5.59 13.55 17.42
C ILE A 47 -5.02 14.90 17.01
N PHE A 48 -4.00 14.94 16.15
CA PHE A 48 -3.43 16.20 15.68
C PHE A 48 -4.40 16.97 14.78
N VAL A 49 -5.08 16.29 13.87
CA VAL A 49 -6.09 16.90 12.99
C VAL A 49 -7.28 17.45 13.81
N ALA A 50 -7.74 16.70 14.82
CA ALA A 50 -8.82 17.15 15.71
C ALA A 50 -8.47 18.43 16.49
N LYS A 51 -7.18 18.65 16.77
CA LYS A 51 -6.71 19.88 17.43
C LYS A 51 -6.68 21.11 16.51
N LEU A 52 -6.64 20.90 15.19
CA LEU A 52 -6.63 21.99 14.22
C LEU A 52 -8.01 22.65 14.11
N SER A 53 -9.03 21.86 13.80
CA SER A 53 -10.44 22.29 13.81
C SER A 53 -11.39 21.10 13.69
N GLU A 54 -12.64 21.25 14.10
CA GLU A 54 -13.70 20.24 13.87
C GLU A 54 -13.96 20.03 12.36
N ASN A 55 -13.84 21.09 11.57
CA ASN A 55 -13.99 21.06 10.13
C ASN A 55 -12.89 20.22 9.46
N ALA A 56 -11.64 20.34 9.92
CA ALA A 56 -10.52 19.53 9.44
C ALA A 56 -10.73 18.03 9.75
N LEU A 57 -11.19 17.71 10.96
CA LEU A 57 -11.49 16.32 11.33
C LEU A 57 -12.61 15.73 10.47
N THR A 58 -13.66 16.52 10.21
CA THR A 58 -14.77 16.13 9.35
C THR A 58 -14.29 15.88 7.91
N ALA A 59 -13.46 16.78 7.37
CA ALA A 59 -12.89 16.66 6.03
C ALA A 59 -12.05 15.38 5.87
N VAL A 60 -11.20 15.05 6.85
CA VAL A 60 -10.38 13.81 6.84
C VAL A 60 -11.26 12.58 7.02
N SER A 61 -12.27 12.63 7.89
CA SER A 61 -13.19 11.50 8.10
C SER A 61 -13.98 11.16 6.84
N LEU A 62 -14.40 12.16 6.08
CA LEU A 62 -15.07 11.97 4.78
C LEU A 62 -14.11 11.44 3.70
N ALA A 63 -12.81 11.72 3.78
CA ALA A 63 -11.80 11.15 2.89
C ALA A 63 -11.55 9.65 3.13
N PHE A 64 -11.84 9.14 4.33
CA PHE A 64 -11.49 7.80 4.78
C PHE A 64 -11.96 6.67 3.84
N PRO A 65 -13.19 6.65 3.29
CA PRO A 65 -13.60 5.61 2.36
C PRO A 65 -12.76 5.56 1.08
N LEU A 66 -12.41 6.71 0.51
CA LEU A 66 -11.57 6.78 -0.69
C LEU A 66 -10.13 6.35 -0.39
N GLN A 67 -9.60 6.77 0.75
CA GLN A 67 -8.27 6.39 1.23
C GLN A 67 -8.20 4.87 1.49
N THR A 68 -9.22 4.30 2.09
CA THR A 68 -9.33 2.85 2.33
C THR A 68 -9.37 2.07 1.02
N LEU A 69 -10.11 2.56 0.02
CA LEU A 69 -10.15 1.96 -1.31
C LEU A 69 -8.76 1.94 -1.97
N LEU A 70 -8.03 3.05 -1.89
CA LEU A 70 -6.66 3.17 -2.41
C LEU A 70 -5.72 2.16 -1.73
N ILE A 71 -5.75 2.10 -0.40
CA ILE A 71 -4.95 1.15 0.39
C ILE A 71 -5.32 -0.29 0.05
N ALA A 72 -6.61 -0.60 -0.10
CA ALA A 72 -7.09 -1.94 -0.44
C ALA A 72 -6.58 -2.40 -1.80
N VAL A 73 -6.62 -1.54 -2.82
CA VAL A 73 -6.10 -1.86 -4.17
C VAL A 73 -4.58 -2.04 -4.14
N ALA A 74 -3.86 -1.13 -3.50
CA ALA A 74 -2.39 -1.21 -3.38
C ALA A 74 -1.96 -2.49 -2.64
N THR A 75 -2.57 -2.76 -1.49
CA THR A 75 -2.28 -3.96 -0.68
C THR A 75 -2.68 -5.23 -1.41
N GLY A 76 -3.86 -5.26 -2.04
CA GLY A 76 -4.34 -6.42 -2.80
C GLY A 76 -3.43 -6.77 -3.97
N THR A 77 -2.96 -5.77 -4.70
CA THR A 77 -1.99 -5.96 -5.79
C THR A 77 -0.65 -6.48 -5.25
N GLY A 78 -0.15 -5.91 -4.17
CA GLY A 78 1.09 -6.34 -3.52
C GLY A 78 1.04 -7.78 -3.00
N VAL A 79 -0.05 -8.15 -2.33
CA VAL A 79 -0.26 -9.53 -1.83
C VAL A 79 -0.38 -10.52 -2.98
N GLY A 80 -1.14 -10.20 -4.04
CA GLY A 80 -1.27 -11.05 -5.21
C GLY A 80 0.06 -11.30 -5.91
N MET A 81 0.86 -10.26 -6.07
CA MET A 81 2.21 -10.35 -6.62
C MET A 81 3.13 -11.22 -5.76
N ASN A 82 3.12 -11.01 -4.44
CA ASN A 82 3.95 -11.76 -3.51
C ASN A 82 3.61 -13.27 -3.54
N ALA A 83 2.33 -13.61 -3.64
CA ALA A 83 1.87 -14.99 -3.77
C ALA A 83 2.38 -15.65 -5.07
N LEU A 84 2.28 -14.95 -6.21
CA LEU A 84 2.80 -15.44 -7.50
C LEU A 84 4.31 -15.61 -7.48
N LEU A 85 5.03 -14.61 -6.97
CA LEU A 85 6.49 -14.64 -6.88
C LEU A 85 6.97 -15.78 -5.98
N SER A 86 6.33 -15.96 -4.83
CA SER A 86 6.66 -17.05 -3.89
C SER A 86 6.44 -18.44 -4.52
N LYS A 87 5.37 -18.61 -5.32
CA LYS A 87 5.09 -19.85 -6.05
C LYS A 87 6.19 -20.17 -7.06
N VAL A 88 6.53 -19.21 -7.91
CA VAL A 88 7.51 -19.41 -8.99
C VAL A 88 8.92 -19.63 -8.43
N LEU A 89 9.29 -18.94 -7.36
CA LEU A 89 10.55 -19.16 -6.66
C LEU A 89 10.58 -20.53 -5.97
N GLY A 90 9.47 -21.00 -5.43
CA GLY A 90 9.33 -22.35 -4.87
C GLY A 90 9.47 -23.44 -5.94
N GLU A 91 9.00 -23.20 -7.16
CA GLU A 91 9.17 -24.06 -8.32
C GLU A 91 10.58 -23.99 -8.95
N ARG A 92 11.47 -23.15 -8.42
CA ARG A 92 12.83 -22.88 -8.91
C ARG A 92 12.89 -22.32 -10.35
N ARG A 93 11.86 -21.60 -10.76
CA ARG A 93 11.73 -20.98 -12.09
C ARG A 93 12.15 -19.51 -12.02
N SER A 94 13.44 -19.27 -11.77
CA SER A 94 13.97 -17.91 -11.57
C SER A 94 13.74 -16.97 -12.76
N ASP A 95 13.79 -17.50 -14.00
CA ASP A 95 13.58 -16.71 -15.21
C ASP A 95 12.15 -16.15 -15.32
N GLU A 96 11.17 -16.81 -14.70
CA GLU A 96 9.79 -16.32 -14.62
C GLU A 96 9.60 -15.34 -13.47
N ALA A 97 10.37 -15.48 -12.39
CA ALA A 97 10.33 -14.54 -11.27
C ALA A 97 10.67 -13.13 -11.73
N ASP A 98 11.70 -12.98 -12.59
CA ASP A 98 12.09 -11.67 -13.14
C ASP A 98 10.97 -11.05 -13.98
N LYS A 99 10.31 -11.86 -14.82
CA LYS A 99 9.17 -11.39 -15.63
C LYS A 99 7.99 -10.97 -14.77
N ILE A 100 7.71 -11.70 -13.70
CA ILE A 100 6.64 -11.37 -12.74
C ILE A 100 6.96 -10.06 -12.04
N ALA A 101 8.20 -9.86 -11.59
CA ALA A 101 8.62 -8.63 -10.93
C ALA A 101 8.46 -7.40 -11.85
N VAL A 102 8.88 -7.50 -13.11
CA VAL A 102 8.74 -6.41 -14.10
C VAL A 102 7.27 -6.11 -14.39
N ASN A 103 6.45 -7.15 -14.65
CA ASN A 103 5.02 -6.97 -14.91
C ASN A 103 4.29 -6.37 -13.70
N ALA A 104 4.69 -6.76 -12.51
CA ALA A 104 4.16 -6.25 -11.27
C ALA A 104 4.48 -4.76 -11.08
N ALA A 105 5.72 -4.35 -11.35
CA ALA A 105 6.11 -2.94 -11.33
C ALA A 105 5.29 -2.13 -12.35
N PHE A 106 5.03 -2.70 -13.53
CA PHE A 106 4.21 -2.06 -14.55
C PHE A 106 2.74 -1.90 -14.10
N ILE A 107 2.15 -2.95 -13.51
CA ILE A 107 0.77 -2.91 -12.97
C ILE A 107 0.68 -1.88 -11.84
N TYR A 108 1.69 -1.82 -10.97
CA TYR A 108 1.76 -0.84 -9.90
C TYR A 108 1.79 0.59 -10.43
N PHE A 109 2.64 0.84 -11.43
CA PHE A 109 2.73 2.14 -12.08
C PHE A 109 1.43 2.53 -12.79
N LEU A 110 0.78 1.59 -13.48
CA LEU A 110 -0.52 1.81 -14.11
C LEU A 110 -1.61 2.12 -13.07
N GLY A 111 -1.62 1.38 -11.96
CA GLY A 111 -2.51 1.63 -10.83
C GLY A 111 -2.33 3.03 -10.25
N TYR A 112 -1.08 3.46 -10.06
CA TYR A 112 -0.76 4.82 -9.62
C TYR A 112 -1.35 5.87 -10.57
N LEU A 113 -1.16 5.69 -11.88
CA LEU A 113 -1.63 6.64 -12.89
C LEU A 113 -3.17 6.73 -12.89
N VAL A 114 -3.85 5.61 -12.72
CA VAL A 114 -5.31 5.57 -12.57
C VAL A 114 -5.75 6.33 -11.33
N PHE A 115 -5.16 6.08 -10.16
CA PHE A 115 -5.50 6.80 -8.93
C PHE A 115 -5.15 8.28 -8.99
N LEU A 116 -4.08 8.65 -9.66
CA LEU A 116 -3.74 10.04 -9.88
C LEU A 116 -4.82 10.76 -10.71
N ILE A 117 -5.29 10.14 -11.80
CA ILE A 117 -6.39 10.69 -12.63
C ILE A 117 -7.69 10.77 -11.81
N LEU A 118 -8.01 9.73 -11.04
CA LEU A 118 -9.18 9.70 -10.16
C LEU A 118 -9.10 10.79 -9.08
N GLY A 119 -7.92 11.04 -8.53
CA GLY A 119 -7.67 12.11 -7.56
C GLY A 119 -8.01 13.49 -8.08
N PHE A 120 -7.74 13.76 -9.36
CA PHE A 120 -8.10 15.04 -9.97
C PHE A 120 -9.56 15.12 -10.42
N THR A 121 -10.17 13.99 -10.77
CA THR A 121 -11.49 13.96 -11.40
C THR A 121 -12.62 13.69 -10.42
N ILE A 122 -12.44 12.75 -9.49
CA ILE A 122 -13.52 12.26 -8.61
C ILE A 122 -13.55 12.95 -7.25
N VAL A 123 -12.42 13.48 -6.76
CA VAL A 123 -12.36 14.06 -5.42
C VAL A 123 -13.35 15.23 -5.24
N LYS A 124 -13.43 16.15 -6.20
CA LYS A 124 -14.38 17.26 -6.14
C LYS A 124 -15.85 16.82 -6.11
N PRO A 125 -16.34 16.01 -7.10
CA PRO A 125 -17.73 15.56 -7.06
C PRO A 125 -18.04 14.67 -5.87
N PHE A 126 -17.07 13.92 -5.34
CA PHE A 126 -17.24 13.12 -4.14
C PHE A 126 -17.56 14.00 -2.92
N TYR A 127 -16.74 15.01 -2.63
CA TYR A 127 -17.02 15.94 -1.54
C TYR A 127 -18.33 16.72 -1.74
N ALA A 128 -18.59 17.17 -2.96
CA ALA A 128 -19.84 17.86 -3.30
C ALA A 128 -21.08 16.99 -3.04
N SER A 129 -20.98 15.68 -3.24
CA SER A 129 -22.10 14.74 -2.97
C SER A 129 -22.31 14.46 -1.49
N GLN A 130 -21.24 14.57 -0.67
CA GLN A 130 -21.29 14.27 0.77
C GLN A 130 -21.74 15.47 1.62
N ILE A 131 -21.26 16.66 1.30
CA ILE A 131 -21.44 17.85 2.13
C ILE A 131 -22.43 18.84 1.46
N GLY A 132 -22.74 18.66 0.17
CA GLY A 132 -23.44 19.66 -0.61
C GLY A 132 -22.57 20.92 -0.82
N THR A 133 -23.21 22.06 -1.05
CA THR A 133 -22.52 23.35 -1.24
C THR A 133 -22.46 24.19 0.04
N ALA A 134 -22.86 23.63 1.19
CA ALA A 134 -23.08 24.39 2.42
C ALA A 134 -21.79 24.78 3.17
N ASP A 135 -20.76 23.88 3.12
CA ASP A 135 -19.51 24.09 3.86
C ASP A 135 -18.29 24.09 2.92
N ALA A 136 -18.09 25.22 2.26
CA ALA A 136 -16.97 25.41 1.32
C ALA A 136 -15.60 25.17 1.96
N GLU A 137 -15.45 25.49 3.26
CA GLU A 137 -14.20 25.32 4.00
C GLU A 137 -13.84 23.83 4.17
N ILE A 138 -14.80 22.98 4.57
CA ILE A 138 -14.59 21.53 4.69
C ILE A 138 -14.25 20.92 3.33
N MET A 139 -14.92 21.40 2.27
CA MET A 139 -14.68 20.91 0.92
C MET A 139 -13.27 21.24 0.43
N GLU A 140 -12.78 22.46 0.68
CA GLU A 140 -11.44 22.90 0.28
C GLU A 140 -10.36 22.11 1.01
N MET A 141 -10.44 22.03 2.33
CA MET A 141 -9.51 21.25 3.16
C MET A 141 -9.50 19.78 2.79
N GLY A 142 -10.66 19.18 2.54
CA GLY A 142 -10.77 17.77 2.16
C GLY A 142 -10.20 17.48 0.79
N ILE A 143 -10.40 18.36 -0.19
CA ILE A 143 -9.84 18.22 -1.54
C ILE A 143 -8.32 18.29 -1.48
N ASP A 144 -7.76 19.25 -0.77
CA ASP A 144 -6.31 19.44 -0.66
C ASP A 144 -5.66 18.27 0.08
N TYR A 145 -6.28 17.81 1.18
CA TYR A 145 -5.82 16.64 1.91
C TYR A 145 -5.81 15.39 1.01
N LEU A 146 -6.92 15.07 0.38
CA LEU A 146 -7.06 13.85 -0.40
C LEU A 146 -6.17 13.86 -1.66
N ARG A 147 -6.02 15.02 -2.31
CA ARG A 147 -5.08 15.18 -3.43
C ARG A 147 -3.64 14.97 -2.98
N THR A 148 -3.25 15.56 -1.86
CA THR A 148 -1.91 15.38 -1.30
C THR A 148 -1.66 13.89 -1.00
N VAL A 149 -2.59 13.22 -0.35
CA VAL A 149 -2.50 11.78 -0.08
C VAL A 149 -2.37 10.98 -1.38
N MET A 150 -3.17 11.27 -2.40
CA MET A 150 -3.12 10.54 -3.68
C MET A 150 -1.83 10.79 -4.48
N ILE A 151 -1.25 11.97 -4.39
CA ILE A 151 0.03 12.28 -5.05
C ILE A 151 1.20 11.57 -4.36
N PHE A 152 1.20 11.51 -3.04
CA PHE A 152 2.31 10.97 -2.23
C PHE A 152 2.10 9.53 -1.76
N SER A 153 1.02 8.84 -2.16
CA SER A 153 0.68 7.50 -1.68
C SER A 153 1.50 6.37 -2.30
N PHE A 154 2.45 6.67 -3.20
CA PHE A 154 3.31 5.67 -3.87
C PHE A 154 4.80 5.97 -3.72
#